data_1aa45f32f62ddef658bee936dc69bea7
#
_entry.id   1aa45f32f62ddef658bee936dc69bea7
#
_cell.length_a   1.000
_cell.length_b   1.000
_cell.length_c   1.000
_cell.angle_alpha   90.00
_cell.angle_beta   90.00
_cell.angle_gamma   90.00
#
_symmetry.space_group_name_H-M   'P 1'
#
loop_
_entity.id
_entity.type
_entity.pdbx_description
1 polymer ?
#
loop_
_entity_poly.entity_id
_entity_poly.type
_entity_poly.pdbx_seq_one_letter_code
_entity_poly.pdbx_strand_id
1 'polypeptide(L)'
;MRRNRHALILGSAGLLAVTAGAALPLAEQDPPNPIAATSPSTSNPPEQPLVVVTENKRRLRVVPLARGLSHPWGMALLPDGRTILVTERPGRLRVVRDGVLEKTPVAGVPTLNPLFIGGLMDVALHPAFASNQLVYLSYSKDGDRGVTLALARGRFDGQALTDVRDIFVAEAWEAGGGATAGGGTFGGRILFGRDGLLYLTVGDRDVRVLTDDPLVRSRAQSLRSHTGKVLRLRDDGSVPKDNPFVGRKDALPEIFTYGHRNAYGLAFHPQTGALWECEFGPMGGDELNVLVAGRNYGWPLVSAGRNYSGKLVSEEPWWRPGLEMPAYAWNPSVNPTNILFYTGTAFAGWRNSLFVSGLGSKQLQRLTINREGLVVGRPESLLGELGLRFRDLRQGPEGALYVLTEGRPSGNDDIDGSLLRIEPAPEASK
;
A
#
# COMPACT_ATOMS: atom_id res chain seq x y z
N MET A 1 -12.32 -59.96 38.36
CA MET A 1 -12.99 -58.67 38.40
C MET A 1 -11.96 -57.56 38.31
N ARG A 2 -11.68 -57.03 37.12
CA ARG A 2 -10.74 -55.93 36.91
C ARG A 2 -11.49 -54.80 36.18
N ARG A 3 -11.60 -53.65 36.84
CA ARG A 3 -12.18 -52.41 36.29
C ARG A 3 -11.15 -51.67 35.50
N ASN A 4 -11.37 -51.49 34.21
CA ASN A 4 -10.62 -50.60 33.34
C ASN A 4 -11.10 -49.17 33.58
N ARG A 5 -10.18 -48.27 33.95
CA ARG A 5 -10.37 -46.82 33.95
C ARG A 5 -9.77 -46.26 32.66
N HIS A 6 -10.60 -45.69 31.81
CA HIS A 6 -10.16 -44.87 30.70
C HIS A 6 -9.84 -43.46 31.23
N ALA A 7 -8.63 -43.02 31.04
CA ALA A 7 -8.20 -41.64 31.31
C ALA A 7 -8.51 -40.78 30.08
N LEU A 8 -9.38 -39.78 30.25
CA LEU A 8 -9.53 -38.68 29.30
C LEU A 8 -8.34 -37.73 29.45
N ILE A 9 -7.60 -37.53 28.37
CA ILE A 9 -6.62 -36.48 28.27
C ILE A 9 -7.35 -35.21 27.78
N LEU A 10 -7.59 -34.28 28.69
CA LEU A 10 -8.01 -32.92 28.38
C LEU A 10 -6.77 -32.12 27.95
N GLY A 11 -6.72 -31.76 26.68
CA GLY A 11 -5.76 -30.82 26.15
C GLY A 11 -6.07 -29.40 26.66
N SER A 12 -5.21 -28.87 27.51
CA SER A 12 -5.27 -27.50 27.98
C SER A 12 -4.87 -26.55 26.85
N ALA A 13 -5.86 -25.83 26.28
CA ALA A 13 -5.59 -24.66 25.48
C ALA A 13 -5.05 -23.54 26.39
N GLY A 14 -3.79 -23.21 26.25
CA GLY A 14 -3.18 -22.11 26.96
C GLY A 14 -3.72 -20.79 26.44
N LEU A 15 -4.54 -20.11 27.25
CA LEU A 15 -4.90 -18.70 27.07
C LEU A 15 -3.66 -17.86 27.40
N LEU A 16 -3.01 -17.30 26.39
CA LEU A 16 -2.04 -16.24 26.62
C LEU A 16 -2.82 -14.98 27.01
N ALA A 17 -2.81 -14.67 28.29
CA ALA A 17 -3.27 -13.38 28.79
C ALA A 17 -2.28 -12.30 28.36
N VAL A 18 -2.65 -11.46 27.40
CA VAL A 18 -1.94 -10.22 27.08
C VAL A 18 -2.20 -9.27 28.26
N THR A 19 -1.20 -9.08 29.09
CA THR A 19 -1.22 -8.05 30.14
C THR A 19 -1.24 -6.68 29.46
N ALA A 20 -2.24 -5.86 29.81
CA ALA A 20 -2.36 -4.48 29.39
C ALA A 20 -1.08 -3.71 29.76
N GLY A 21 -0.22 -3.44 28.77
CA GLY A 21 0.93 -2.58 28.94
C GLY A 21 0.45 -1.15 29.21
N ALA A 22 1.01 -0.53 30.27
CA ALA A 22 0.72 0.85 30.64
C ALA A 22 0.97 1.78 29.45
N ALA A 23 -0.05 2.54 29.05
CA ALA A 23 0.07 3.60 28.08
C ALA A 23 1.03 4.67 28.61
N LEU A 24 2.12 4.92 27.90
CA LEU A 24 2.98 6.07 28.18
C LEU A 24 2.17 7.35 27.84
N PRO A 25 2.21 8.38 28.71
CA PRO A 25 1.53 9.63 28.41
C PRO A 25 2.13 10.27 27.17
N LEU A 26 1.28 10.53 26.17
CA LEU A 26 1.63 11.36 25.04
C LEU A 26 1.93 12.77 25.58
N ALA A 27 3.17 13.23 25.38
CA ALA A 27 3.51 14.62 25.67
C ALA A 27 2.57 15.54 24.89
N GLU A 28 1.93 16.46 25.58
CA GLU A 28 1.11 17.51 25.03
C GLU A 28 2.01 18.36 24.11
N GLN A 29 1.97 18.08 22.80
CA GLN A 29 2.64 18.90 21.80
C GLN A 29 1.65 19.90 21.26
N ASP A 30 2.06 21.16 21.16
CA ASP A 30 1.29 22.21 20.52
C ASP A 30 0.73 21.73 19.18
N PRO A 31 -0.53 22.09 18.84
CA PRO A 31 -1.15 21.65 17.59
C PRO A 31 -0.27 22.10 16.42
N PRO A 32 0.12 21.18 15.50
CA PRO A 32 0.87 21.57 14.33
C PRO A 32 0.07 22.60 13.54
N ASN A 33 0.76 23.66 13.11
CA ASN A 33 0.21 24.71 12.26
C ASN A 33 -0.57 24.06 11.10
N PRO A 34 -1.89 24.29 10.94
CA PRO A 34 -2.73 23.53 10.02
C PRO A 34 -2.41 23.76 8.54
N ILE A 35 -1.47 24.62 8.21
CA ILE A 35 -1.01 24.87 6.84
C ILE A 35 0.52 25.01 6.85
N ALA A 36 1.20 24.04 7.35
CA ALA A 36 2.45 23.69 6.71
C ALA A 36 2.08 22.96 5.42
N ALA A 37 1.58 23.71 4.44
CA ALA A 37 1.65 23.27 3.05
C ALA A 37 3.07 22.77 2.88
N THR A 38 3.23 21.45 2.74
CA THR A 38 4.53 20.86 2.44
C THR A 38 5.07 21.65 1.26
N SER A 39 6.11 22.44 1.51
CA SER A 39 6.74 23.22 0.46
C SER A 39 6.89 22.32 -0.75
N PRO A 40 6.48 22.72 -1.95
CA PRO A 40 6.55 21.87 -3.11
C PRO A 40 7.98 21.35 -3.20
N SER A 41 8.15 20.04 -3.47
CA SER A 41 9.48 19.50 -3.69
C SER A 41 10.09 20.28 -4.84
N THR A 42 11.14 21.03 -4.58
CA THR A 42 11.93 21.69 -5.61
C THR A 42 13.05 20.77 -6.11
N SER A 43 13.18 19.59 -5.50
CA SER A 43 14.23 18.63 -5.84
C SER A 43 13.80 17.80 -7.04
N ASN A 44 14.59 17.86 -8.09
CA ASN A 44 14.47 16.97 -9.24
C ASN A 44 15.14 15.63 -8.91
N PRO A 45 14.63 14.51 -9.45
CA PRO A 45 15.36 13.25 -9.40
C PRO A 45 16.77 13.40 -9.96
N PRO A 46 17.76 12.69 -9.39
CA PRO A 46 19.15 12.79 -9.86
C PRO A 46 19.26 12.44 -11.34
N GLU A 47 20.12 13.15 -12.08
CA GLU A 47 20.38 12.86 -13.50
C GLU A 47 21.45 11.79 -13.69
N GLN A 48 22.35 11.70 -12.73
CA GLN A 48 23.48 10.78 -12.71
C GLN A 48 23.48 10.01 -11.39
N PRO A 49 24.10 8.81 -11.34
CA PRO A 49 24.29 8.10 -10.10
C PRO A 49 25.00 8.96 -9.05
N LEU A 50 24.48 8.95 -7.83
CA LEU A 50 25.07 9.65 -6.70
C LEU A 50 25.15 8.74 -5.48
N VAL A 51 26.01 9.10 -4.53
CA VAL A 51 26.16 8.40 -3.25
C VAL A 51 25.59 9.26 -2.13
N VAL A 52 24.68 8.65 -1.38
CA VAL A 52 24.05 9.23 -0.21
C VAL A 52 24.59 8.51 1.04
N VAL A 53 24.85 9.25 2.11
CA VAL A 53 25.29 8.69 3.39
C VAL A 53 24.17 8.84 4.39
N THR A 54 23.63 7.70 4.87
CA THR A 54 22.52 7.68 5.84
C THR A 54 22.94 8.17 7.21
N GLU A 55 21.99 8.45 8.10
CA GLU A 55 22.26 8.79 9.52
C GLU A 55 23.17 7.76 10.19
N ASN A 56 22.97 6.47 9.87
CA ASN A 56 23.78 5.35 10.40
C ASN A 56 25.08 5.12 9.62
N LYS A 57 25.58 6.14 8.90
CA LYS A 57 26.84 6.12 8.14
C LYS A 57 26.91 5.05 7.04
N ARG A 58 25.79 4.53 6.59
CA ARG A 58 25.74 3.61 5.45
C ARG A 58 25.81 4.43 4.17
N ARG A 59 26.53 3.91 3.19
CA ARG A 59 26.67 4.53 1.88
C ARG A 59 25.73 3.82 0.89
N LEU A 60 24.80 4.55 0.32
CA LEU A 60 23.84 4.08 -0.66
C LEU A 60 24.16 4.73 -2.01
N ARG A 61 24.19 3.94 -3.06
CA ARG A 61 24.28 4.43 -4.43
C ARG A 61 22.87 4.51 -5.01
N VAL A 62 22.45 5.71 -5.40
CA VAL A 62 21.18 6.00 -6.04
C VAL A 62 21.42 6.10 -7.54
N VAL A 63 20.82 5.22 -8.31
CA VAL A 63 21.00 5.12 -9.76
C VAL A 63 19.68 5.44 -10.45
N PRO A 64 19.55 6.54 -11.20
CA PRO A 64 18.38 6.81 -12.01
C PRO A 64 18.33 5.82 -13.19
N LEU A 65 17.21 5.09 -13.30
CA LEU A 65 16.98 4.15 -14.42
C LEU A 65 16.07 4.77 -15.49
N ALA A 66 15.03 5.50 -15.07
CA ALA A 66 14.11 6.14 -16.00
C ALA A 66 13.62 7.46 -15.40
N ARG A 67 13.40 8.44 -16.26
CA ARG A 67 12.83 9.77 -15.94
C ARG A 67 11.69 10.08 -16.91
N GLY A 68 10.89 11.07 -16.60
CA GLY A 68 9.78 11.48 -17.46
C GLY A 68 8.54 10.60 -17.33
N LEU A 69 8.35 9.98 -16.18
CA LEU A 69 7.13 9.27 -15.84
C LEU A 69 6.08 10.28 -15.35
N SER A 70 4.84 10.11 -15.81
CA SER A 70 3.73 10.97 -15.40
C SER A 70 2.93 10.31 -14.29
N HIS A 71 3.01 10.87 -13.09
CA HIS A 71 2.32 10.34 -11.91
C HIS A 71 2.42 8.80 -11.78
N PRO A 72 3.64 8.23 -11.77
CA PRO A 72 3.77 6.79 -11.65
C PRO A 72 3.16 6.32 -10.32
N TRP A 73 2.46 5.16 -10.36
CA TRP A 73 1.76 4.69 -9.17
C TRP A 73 2.30 3.36 -8.63
N GLY A 74 2.49 2.37 -9.48
CA GLY A 74 2.97 1.05 -9.10
C GLY A 74 3.92 0.47 -10.13
N MET A 75 4.72 -0.51 -9.74
CA MET A 75 5.63 -1.20 -10.64
C MET A 75 5.66 -2.71 -10.39
N ALA A 76 6.01 -3.46 -11.45
CA ALA A 76 6.25 -4.89 -11.38
C ALA A 76 7.54 -5.25 -12.14
N LEU A 77 8.46 -5.94 -11.45
CA LEU A 77 9.70 -6.43 -12.06
C LEU A 77 9.42 -7.78 -12.70
N LEU A 78 9.73 -7.93 -13.99
CA LEU A 78 9.56 -9.18 -14.70
C LEU A 78 10.64 -10.20 -14.30
N PRO A 79 10.36 -11.52 -14.42
CA PRO A 79 11.33 -12.56 -14.07
C PRO A 79 12.60 -12.56 -14.94
N ASP A 80 12.61 -11.85 -16.08
CA ASP A 80 13.79 -11.70 -16.95
C ASP A 80 14.89 -10.83 -16.30
N GLY A 81 14.59 -10.18 -15.16
CA GLY A 81 15.51 -9.30 -14.44
C GLY A 81 15.87 -7.99 -15.15
N ARG A 82 15.23 -7.70 -16.28
CA ARG A 82 15.56 -6.58 -17.18
C ARG A 82 14.40 -5.65 -17.45
N THR A 83 13.18 -6.18 -17.39
CA THR A 83 11.95 -5.48 -17.75
C THR A 83 11.16 -5.10 -16.49
N ILE A 84 10.74 -3.85 -16.40
CA ILE A 84 9.90 -3.33 -15.33
C ILE A 84 8.67 -2.69 -15.98
N LEU A 85 7.50 -3.14 -15.60
CA LEU A 85 6.24 -2.47 -15.91
C LEU A 85 5.99 -1.37 -14.89
N VAL A 86 5.56 -0.19 -15.35
CA VAL A 86 5.22 0.95 -14.50
C VAL A 86 3.87 1.50 -14.92
N THR A 87 2.95 1.63 -13.99
CA THR A 87 1.67 2.29 -14.23
C THR A 87 1.81 3.81 -14.05
N GLU A 88 1.20 4.55 -14.95
CA GLU A 88 1.02 6.00 -14.84
C GLU A 88 -0.48 6.30 -14.67
N ARG A 89 -0.85 7.07 -13.64
CA ARG A 89 -2.26 7.39 -13.30
C ARG A 89 -3.11 7.90 -14.49
N PRO A 90 -2.56 8.69 -15.44
CA PRO A 90 -3.31 9.09 -16.63
C PRO A 90 -3.79 7.94 -17.52
N GLY A 91 -3.44 6.68 -17.23
CA GLY A 91 -3.94 5.50 -17.95
C GLY A 91 -2.92 4.85 -18.87
N ARG A 92 -1.62 5.06 -18.62
CA ARG A 92 -0.57 4.42 -19.42
C ARG A 92 0.14 3.35 -18.60
N LEU A 93 0.37 2.19 -19.22
CA LEU A 93 1.32 1.19 -18.74
C LEU A 93 2.61 1.36 -19.53
N ARG A 94 3.72 1.60 -18.83
CA ARG A 94 5.04 1.87 -19.40
C ARG A 94 5.97 0.67 -19.20
N VAL A 95 6.91 0.54 -20.09
CA VAL A 95 8.00 -0.43 -20.00
C VAL A 95 9.32 0.30 -19.79
N VAL A 96 10.06 -0.10 -18.76
CA VAL A 96 11.48 0.24 -18.61
C VAL A 96 12.27 -1.04 -18.85
N ARG A 97 13.07 -1.07 -19.91
CA ARG A 97 13.87 -2.24 -20.28
C ARG A 97 15.34 -1.88 -20.28
N ASP A 98 16.16 -2.67 -19.58
CA ASP A 98 17.60 -2.41 -19.40
C ASP A 98 17.90 -0.98 -18.89
N GLY A 99 17.01 -0.43 -18.04
CA GLY A 99 17.14 0.91 -17.52
C GLY A 99 16.72 2.02 -18.50
N VAL A 100 16.09 1.70 -19.61
CA VAL A 100 15.61 2.66 -20.60
C VAL A 100 14.09 2.65 -20.66
N LEU A 101 13.46 3.83 -20.51
CA LEU A 101 12.03 4.01 -20.68
C LEU A 101 11.66 3.91 -22.16
N GLU A 102 10.86 2.92 -22.54
CA GLU A 102 10.36 2.78 -23.91
C GLU A 102 9.41 3.94 -24.25
N LYS A 103 9.54 4.47 -25.47
CA LYS A 103 8.74 5.63 -25.91
C LYS A 103 7.27 5.32 -25.99
N THR A 104 6.92 4.15 -26.53
CA THR A 104 5.53 3.72 -26.75
C THR A 104 4.98 3.05 -25.51
N PRO A 105 3.86 3.51 -24.94
CA PRO A 105 3.16 2.79 -23.89
C PRO A 105 2.64 1.42 -24.36
N VAL A 106 2.44 0.50 -23.42
CA VAL A 106 1.81 -0.80 -23.68
C VAL A 106 0.36 -0.59 -24.14
N ALA A 107 0.02 -1.17 -25.27
CA ALA A 107 -1.36 -1.15 -25.78
C ALA A 107 -2.27 -2.13 -25.00
N GLY A 108 -3.59 -1.94 -25.09
CA GLY A 108 -4.59 -2.85 -24.51
C GLY A 108 -4.88 -2.59 -23.01
N VAL A 109 -4.41 -1.49 -22.43
CA VAL A 109 -4.80 -1.07 -21.08
C VAL A 109 -6.29 -0.74 -21.06
N PRO A 110 -7.05 -1.08 -19.99
CA PRO A 110 -8.45 -0.71 -19.86
C PRO A 110 -8.69 0.79 -20.05
N THR A 111 -9.77 1.16 -20.72
CA THR A 111 -10.20 2.55 -20.78
C THR A 111 -10.62 3.01 -19.39
N LEU A 112 -10.13 4.15 -18.98
CA LEU A 112 -10.39 4.72 -17.66
C LEU A 112 -10.48 6.24 -17.73
N ASN A 113 -11.07 6.83 -16.69
CA ASN A 113 -11.10 8.27 -16.51
C ASN A 113 -10.13 8.65 -15.37
N PRO A 114 -9.03 9.34 -15.66
CA PRO A 114 -8.07 9.75 -14.64
C PRO A 114 -8.66 10.91 -13.81
N LEU A 115 -9.20 10.59 -12.66
CA LEU A 115 -9.77 11.57 -11.73
C LEU A 115 -8.81 11.82 -10.58
N PHE A 116 -8.56 13.05 -10.24
CA PHE A 116 -7.78 13.58 -9.09
C PHE A 116 -6.68 12.64 -8.55
N ILE A 117 -7.04 11.58 -7.77
CA ILE A 117 -6.11 10.55 -7.27
C ILE A 117 -6.43 9.14 -7.81
N GLY A 118 -7.49 8.99 -8.61
CA GLY A 118 -7.80 7.78 -9.36
C GLY A 118 -6.99 7.69 -10.65
N GLY A 119 -7.27 6.67 -11.46
CA GLY A 119 -6.58 6.41 -12.71
C GLY A 119 -6.13 4.96 -12.81
N LEU A 120 -5.05 4.70 -13.54
CA LEU A 120 -4.36 3.42 -13.53
C LEU A 120 -3.45 3.36 -12.30
N MET A 121 -3.72 2.41 -11.38
CA MET A 121 -3.06 2.36 -10.10
C MET A 121 -2.00 1.25 -10.07
N ASP A 122 -2.27 0.11 -9.47
CA ASP A 122 -1.24 -0.90 -9.30
C ASP A 122 -1.12 -1.86 -10.48
N VAL A 123 0.04 -2.46 -10.62
CA VAL A 123 0.31 -3.58 -11.53
C VAL A 123 0.94 -4.72 -10.75
N ALA A 124 0.43 -5.93 -10.93
CA ALA A 124 0.98 -7.14 -10.36
C ALA A 124 1.10 -8.25 -11.39
N LEU A 125 2.16 -9.04 -11.28
CA LEU A 125 2.32 -10.26 -12.07
C LEU A 125 1.68 -11.44 -11.35
N HIS A 126 1.07 -12.34 -12.10
CA HIS A 126 0.69 -13.64 -11.56
C HIS A 126 1.92 -14.39 -11.00
N PRO A 127 1.82 -15.15 -9.90
CA PRO A 127 2.95 -15.91 -9.37
C PRO A 127 3.62 -16.86 -10.39
N ALA A 128 2.84 -17.38 -11.33
CA ALA A 128 3.31 -18.20 -12.45
C ALA A 128 3.47 -17.41 -13.77
N PHE A 129 3.81 -16.11 -13.70
CA PHE A 129 3.92 -15.22 -14.86
C PHE A 129 4.82 -15.80 -15.97
N ALA A 130 5.93 -16.41 -15.61
CA ALA A 130 6.85 -16.99 -16.58
C ALA A 130 6.20 -18.01 -17.53
N SER A 131 5.11 -18.68 -17.08
CA SER A 131 4.38 -19.66 -17.90
C SER A 131 3.08 -19.12 -18.48
N ASN A 132 2.40 -18.20 -17.81
CA ASN A 132 1.05 -17.76 -18.21
C ASN A 132 0.96 -16.31 -18.68
N GLN A 133 2.02 -15.49 -18.44
CA GLN A 133 2.13 -14.09 -18.85
C GLN A 133 1.00 -13.20 -18.33
N LEU A 134 0.31 -13.62 -17.27
CA LEU A 134 -0.82 -12.87 -16.72
C LEU A 134 -0.35 -11.67 -15.91
N VAL A 135 -0.94 -10.52 -16.22
CA VAL A 135 -0.77 -9.22 -15.55
C VAL A 135 -2.11 -8.75 -15.01
N TYR A 136 -2.10 -8.18 -13.83
CA TYR A 136 -3.26 -7.62 -13.14
C TYR A 136 -3.09 -6.11 -13.00
N LEU A 137 -4.15 -5.38 -13.27
CA LEU A 137 -4.20 -3.92 -13.18
C LEU A 137 -5.39 -3.51 -12.32
N SER A 138 -5.16 -2.67 -11.33
CA SER A 138 -6.22 -1.97 -10.61
C SER A 138 -6.39 -0.58 -11.20
N TYR A 139 -7.64 -0.14 -11.35
CA TYR A 139 -7.91 1.15 -11.99
C TYR A 139 -9.27 1.73 -11.58
N SER A 140 -9.43 3.05 -11.77
CA SER A 140 -10.71 3.72 -11.60
C SER A 140 -11.59 3.46 -12.81
N LYS A 141 -12.74 2.82 -12.60
CA LYS A 141 -13.71 2.43 -13.62
C LYS A 141 -14.94 3.29 -13.55
N ASP A 142 -15.32 3.89 -14.70
CA ASP A 142 -16.60 4.57 -14.86
C ASP A 142 -17.75 3.58 -14.99
N GLY A 143 -18.93 4.00 -14.55
CA GLY A 143 -20.20 3.28 -14.73
C GLY A 143 -21.40 4.18 -14.42
N ASP A 144 -22.61 3.65 -14.59
CA ASP A 144 -23.87 4.41 -14.43
C ASP A 144 -24.07 4.99 -13.03
N ARG A 145 -23.41 4.41 -12.03
CA ARG A 145 -23.45 4.86 -10.62
C ARG A 145 -22.28 5.77 -10.22
N GLY A 146 -21.48 6.22 -11.19
CA GLY A 146 -20.27 7.01 -10.95
C GLY A 146 -19.00 6.20 -11.17
N VAL A 147 -18.01 6.37 -10.26
CA VAL A 147 -16.68 5.75 -10.39
C VAL A 147 -16.42 4.78 -9.24
N THR A 148 -15.87 3.62 -9.57
CA THR A 148 -15.43 2.62 -8.59
C THR A 148 -14.02 2.11 -8.89
N LEU A 149 -13.50 1.23 -8.02
CA LEU A 149 -12.28 0.47 -8.26
C LEU A 149 -12.62 -0.80 -9.03
N ALA A 150 -11.86 -1.09 -10.09
CA ALA A 150 -11.90 -2.37 -10.80
C ALA A 150 -10.53 -3.05 -10.83
N LEU A 151 -10.54 -4.36 -11.01
CA LEU A 151 -9.38 -5.21 -11.21
C LEU A 151 -9.51 -5.89 -12.57
N ALA A 152 -8.63 -5.56 -13.49
CA ALA A 152 -8.52 -6.22 -14.79
C ALA A 152 -7.37 -7.22 -14.80
N ARG A 153 -7.49 -8.24 -15.65
CA ARG A 153 -6.46 -9.21 -15.95
C ARG A 153 -6.27 -9.32 -17.47
N GLY A 154 -5.02 -9.37 -17.93
CA GLY A 154 -4.66 -9.59 -19.32
C GLY A 154 -3.38 -10.40 -19.46
N ARG A 155 -2.99 -10.74 -20.68
CA ARG A 155 -1.70 -11.35 -21.02
C ARG A 155 -0.76 -10.30 -21.57
N PHE A 156 0.46 -10.27 -21.08
CA PHE A 156 1.51 -9.36 -21.58
C PHE A 156 2.47 -10.15 -22.47
N ASP A 157 2.53 -9.81 -23.76
CA ASP A 157 3.38 -10.46 -24.77
C ASP A 157 4.78 -9.81 -24.91
N GLY A 158 5.06 -8.79 -24.12
CA GLY A 158 6.31 -8.00 -24.19
C GLY A 158 6.10 -6.61 -24.80
N GLN A 159 4.97 -6.35 -25.47
CA GLN A 159 4.63 -5.07 -26.11
C GLN A 159 3.20 -4.60 -25.83
N ALA A 160 2.27 -5.53 -25.72
CA ALA A 160 0.84 -5.27 -25.54
C ALA A 160 0.22 -6.18 -24.49
N LEU A 161 -0.94 -5.73 -23.98
CA LEU A 161 -1.87 -6.58 -23.22
C LEU A 161 -2.93 -7.11 -24.16
N THR A 162 -3.13 -8.43 -24.14
CA THR A 162 -4.20 -9.12 -24.86
C THR A 162 -5.15 -9.79 -23.87
N ASP A 163 -6.33 -10.22 -24.32
CA ASP A 163 -7.35 -10.91 -23.50
C ASP A 163 -7.72 -10.13 -22.23
N VAL A 164 -7.68 -8.80 -22.31
CA VAL A 164 -7.93 -7.92 -21.15
C VAL A 164 -9.40 -7.94 -20.81
N ARG A 165 -9.69 -8.25 -19.56
CA ARG A 165 -11.07 -8.21 -19.02
C ARG A 165 -11.08 -7.86 -17.55
N ASP A 166 -12.14 -7.25 -17.09
CA ASP A 166 -12.41 -7.12 -15.66
C ASP A 166 -12.72 -8.48 -15.07
N ILE A 167 -12.02 -8.81 -14.00
CA ILE A 167 -12.28 -10.01 -13.20
C ILE A 167 -12.98 -9.68 -11.89
N PHE A 168 -12.93 -8.38 -11.49
CA PHE A 168 -13.64 -7.89 -10.32
C PHE A 168 -13.95 -6.40 -10.45
N VAL A 169 -15.16 -5.99 -10.00
CA VAL A 169 -15.58 -4.59 -9.89
C VAL A 169 -16.12 -4.36 -8.49
N ALA A 170 -15.50 -3.43 -7.75
CA ALA A 170 -15.84 -3.20 -6.37
C ALA A 170 -17.23 -2.53 -6.21
N GLU A 171 -18.03 -3.01 -5.25
CA GLU A 171 -19.24 -2.32 -4.78
C GLU A 171 -18.83 -1.13 -3.88
N ALA A 172 -18.18 -0.12 -4.53
CA ALA A 172 -17.62 1.07 -3.90
C ALA A 172 -17.82 2.31 -4.77
N TRP A 173 -19.00 2.39 -5.39
CA TRP A 173 -19.38 3.45 -6.32
C TRP A 173 -19.51 4.80 -5.63
N GLU A 174 -18.98 5.83 -6.30
CA GLU A 174 -19.15 7.22 -5.93
C GLU A 174 -19.69 8.02 -7.11
N ALA A 175 -20.78 8.74 -6.87
CA ALA A 175 -21.36 9.61 -7.87
C ALA A 175 -20.36 10.68 -8.31
N GLY A 176 -20.19 10.83 -9.60
CA GLY A 176 -19.37 11.86 -10.20
C GLY A 176 -20.08 13.21 -10.20
N GLY A 177 -19.34 14.31 -10.09
CA GLY A 177 -19.80 15.70 -10.23
C GLY A 177 -18.65 16.70 -10.07
N GLY A 178 -18.19 17.30 -11.18
CA GLY A 178 -17.10 18.30 -11.16
C GLY A 178 -15.68 17.73 -11.04
N ALA A 179 -14.69 18.58 -10.95
CA ALA A 179 -13.26 18.20 -10.95
C ALA A 179 -12.81 17.33 -9.77
N THR A 180 -13.64 17.19 -8.73
CA THR A 180 -13.39 16.34 -7.56
C THR A 180 -14.31 15.12 -7.49
N ALA A 181 -15.17 14.96 -8.47
CA ALA A 181 -16.16 13.91 -8.53
C ALA A 181 -15.54 12.54 -8.74
N GLY A 182 -15.98 11.56 -7.98
CA GLY A 182 -15.47 10.19 -8.03
C GLY A 182 -14.03 10.01 -7.61
N GLY A 183 -13.31 11.09 -7.24
CA GLY A 183 -11.87 11.15 -7.06
C GLY A 183 -11.35 10.86 -5.65
N GLY A 184 -12.15 10.25 -4.76
CA GLY A 184 -11.76 9.96 -3.37
C GLY A 184 -10.69 8.88 -3.23
N THR A 185 -10.44 8.50 -2.00
CA THR A 185 -9.51 7.44 -1.63
C THR A 185 -9.86 6.12 -2.30
N PHE A 186 -8.98 5.60 -3.15
CA PHE A 186 -9.25 4.39 -3.95
C PHE A 186 -8.67 3.10 -3.34
N GLY A 187 -7.56 3.19 -2.58
CA GLY A 187 -6.75 2.03 -2.31
C GLY A 187 -6.05 1.56 -3.59
N GLY A 188 -6.32 0.36 -4.04
CA GLY A 188 -5.88 -0.16 -5.34
C GLY A 188 -4.65 -1.04 -5.31
N ARG A 189 -4.03 -1.28 -4.14
CA ARG A 189 -2.87 -2.18 -4.04
C ARG A 189 -3.26 -3.62 -4.30
N ILE A 190 -2.46 -4.32 -5.11
CA ILE A 190 -2.60 -5.73 -5.45
C ILE A 190 -1.43 -6.51 -4.85
N LEU A 191 -1.71 -7.60 -4.14
CA LEU A 191 -0.69 -8.52 -3.63
C LEU A 191 -1.13 -9.97 -3.80
N PHE A 192 -0.28 -10.81 -4.36
CA PHE A 192 -0.49 -12.26 -4.35
C PHE A 192 0.13 -12.89 -3.12
N GLY A 193 -0.64 -13.76 -2.44
CA GLY A 193 -0.14 -14.65 -1.41
C GLY A 193 0.62 -15.84 -1.99
N ARG A 194 1.37 -16.53 -1.13
CA ARG A 194 2.06 -17.78 -1.49
C ARG A 194 1.09 -18.91 -1.84
N ASP A 195 -0.15 -18.80 -1.41
CA ASP A 195 -1.28 -19.70 -1.71
C ASP A 195 -1.92 -19.42 -3.08
N GLY A 196 -1.42 -18.43 -3.82
CA GLY A 196 -1.94 -17.98 -5.11
C GLY A 196 -3.20 -17.13 -5.02
N LEU A 197 -3.66 -16.79 -3.81
CA LEU A 197 -4.79 -15.88 -3.65
C LEU A 197 -4.34 -14.42 -3.78
N LEU A 198 -5.24 -13.59 -4.26
CA LEU A 198 -5.01 -12.18 -4.52
C LEU A 198 -5.67 -11.34 -3.43
N TYR A 199 -4.91 -10.37 -2.89
CA TYR A 199 -5.42 -9.35 -1.99
C TYR A 199 -5.50 -8.02 -2.72
N LEU A 200 -6.65 -7.32 -2.58
CA LEU A 200 -6.92 -6.03 -3.19
C LEU A 200 -7.41 -5.04 -2.14
N THR A 201 -6.79 -3.89 -2.04
CA THR A 201 -7.24 -2.84 -1.14
C THR A 201 -8.27 -1.93 -1.80
N VAL A 202 -9.30 -1.53 -1.08
CA VAL A 202 -10.31 -0.55 -1.51
C VAL A 202 -10.41 0.54 -0.44
N GLY A 203 -10.19 1.79 -0.82
CA GLY A 203 -10.29 2.94 0.09
C GLY A 203 -11.73 3.24 0.52
N ASP A 204 -11.89 4.12 1.51
CA ASP A 204 -13.20 4.51 2.06
C ASP A 204 -14.01 5.39 1.09
N ARG A 205 -13.42 5.77 -0.06
CA ARG A 205 -14.06 6.55 -1.11
C ARG A 205 -14.54 7.92 -0.65
N ASP A 206 -13.92 8.49 0.40
CA ASP A 206 -14.19 9.87 0.79
C ASP A 206 -13.74 10.81 -0.35
N VAL A 207 -14.70 11.24 -1.13
CA VAL A 207 -14.51 12.08 -2.34
C VAL A 207 -13.98 13.46 -2.00
N ARG A 208 -14.22 13.87 -0.80
CA ARG A 208 -13.85 15.20 -0.30
C ARG A 208 -12.92 15.00 0.87
N VAL A 209 -11.66 14.61 0.59
CA VAL A 209 -10.60 14.54 1.62
C VAL A 209 -10.58 15.76 2.56
N LEU A 210 -11.33 16.82 2.21
CA LEU A 210 -11.46 18.04 2.99
C LEU A 210 -12.84 18.22 3.68
N THR A 211 -13.78 17.30 3.51
CA THR A 211 -15.15 17.46 4.04
C THR A 211 -15.47 16.44 5.09
N ASP A 212 -14.95 16.14 6.07
CA ASP A 212 -15.34 15.35 7.24
C ASP A 212 -16.77 14.73 7.14
N ASP A 213 -17.10 14.12 5.97
CA ASP A 213 -18.43 13.56 5.73
C ASP A 213 -18.60 12.21 6.46
N PRO A 214 -19.33 12.18 7.60
CA PRO A 214 -19.47 10.96 8.37
C PRO A 214 -20.25 9.87 7.64
N LEU A 215 -21.14 10.22 6.70
CA LEU A 215 -21.94 9.23 5.96
C LEU A 215 -21.08 8.43 4.98
N VAL A 216 -20.19 9.10 4.26
CA VAL A 216 -19.26 8.44 3.33
C VAL A 216 -18.30 7.54 4.11
N ARG A 217 -17.65 8.08 5.13
CA ARG A 217 -16.66 7.36 5.95
C ARG A 217 -17.25 6.16 6.68
N SER A 218 -18.51 6.25 7.15
CA SER A 218 -19.18 5.16 7.87
C SER A 218 -19.33 3.89 7.04
N ARG A 219 -19.27 3.98 5.71
CA ARG A 219 -19.31 2.81 4.82
C ARG A 219 -18.11 1.87 5.03
N ALA A 220 -16.99 2.35 5.57
CA ALA A 220 -15.87 1.50 5.95
C ALA A 220 -16.26 0.45 6.99
N GLN A 221 -17.29 0.72 7.81
CA GLN A 221 -17.85 -0.22 8.79
C GLN A 221 -18.94 -1.12 8.23
N SER A 222 -19.51 -0.81 7.06
CA SER A 222 -20.56 -1.63 6.45
C SER A 222 -19.97 -2.83 5.72
N LEU A 223 -20.44 -4.03 6.04
CA LEU A 223 -20.07 -5.25 5.32
C LEU A 223 -20.83 -5.43 4.00
N ARG A 224 -21.78 -4.55 3.68
CA ARG A 224 -22.53 -4.53 2.40
C ARG A 224 -21.88 -3.66 1.34
N SER A 225 -20.66 -3.17 1.57
CA SER A 225 -19.89 -2.34 0.66
C SER A 225 -18.43 -2.77 0.69
N HIS A 226 -17.73 -2.64 -0.42
CA HIS A 226 -16.27 -2.84 -0.48
C HIS A 226 -15.47 -1.60 -0.04
N THR A 227 -16.14 -0.50 0.32
CA THR A 227 -15.50 0.74 0.77
C THR A 227 -14.74 0.53 2.07
N GLY A 228 -13.45 0.91 2.13
CA GLY A 228 -12.61 0.77 3.33
C GLY A 228 -12.35 -0.70 3.70
N LYS A 229 -11.94 -1.50 2.73
CA LYS A 229 -11.74 -2.95 2.87
C LYS A 229 -10.41 -3.42 2.31
N VAL A 230 -9.92 -4.52 2.85
CA VAL A 230 -9.03 -5.41 2.13
C VAL A 230 -9.85 -6.62 1.68
N LEU A 231 -9.78 -6.93 0.40
CA LEU A 231 -10.51 -8.03 -0.23
C LEU A 231 -9.55 -9.20 -0.47
N ARG A 232 -10.07 -10.43 -0.49
CA ARG A 232 -9.33 -11.65 -0.83
C ARG A 232 -10.08 -12.41 -1.91
N LEU A 233 -9.42 -12.62 -3.04
CA LEU A 233 -9.96 -13.18 -4.27
C LEU A 233 -9.09 -14.33 -4.78
N ARG A 234 -9.64 -15.15 -5.68
CA ARG A 234 -8.83 -16.00 -6.54
C ARG A 234 -8.25 -15.19 -7.70
N ASP A 235 -7.32 -15.76 -8.42
CA ASP A 235 -6.69 -15.18 -9.60
C ASP A 235 -7.65 -14.90 -10.78
N ASP A 236 -8.84 -15.50 -10.76
CA ASP A 236 -9.93 -15.27 -11.72
C ASP A 236 -10.99 -14.27 -11.23
N GLY A 237 -10.81 -13.70 -10.04
CA GLY A 237 -11.74 -12.78 -9.39
C GLY A 237 -12.82 -13.46 -8.54
N SER A 238 -12.92 -14.80 -8.55
CA SER A 238 -13.91 -15.53 -7.76
C SER A 238 -13.56 -15.52 -6.27
N VAL A 239 -14.58 -15.80 -5.43
CA VAL A 239 -14.45 -15.78 -3.97
C VAL A 239 -13.86 -17.09 -3.45
N PRO A 240 -12.78 -17.07 -2.64
CA PRO A 240 -12.33 -18.23 -1.90
C PRO A 240 -13.39 -18.71 -0.89
N LYS A 241 -13.60 -20.02 -0.81
CA LYS A 241 -14.64 -20.61 0.06
C LYS A 241 -14.39 -20.38 1.56
N ASP A 242 -13.16 -20.16 1.93
CA ASP A 242 -12.69 -19.95 3.30
C ASP A 242 -12.55 -18.46 3.67
N ASN A 243 -13.10 -17.54 2.89
CA ASN A 243 -13.19 -16.14 3.27
C ASN A 243 -14.08 -15.96 4.50
N PRO A 244 -13.73 -15.00 5.40
CA PRO A 244 -14.37 -14.91 6.73
C PRO A 244 -15.86 -14.60 6.72
N PHE A 245 -16.38 -14.04 5.63
CA PHE A 245 -17.79 -13.62 5.53
C PHE A 245 -18.60 -14.46 4.54
N VAL A 246 -18.04 -15.54 3.98
CA VAL A 246 -18.78 -16.47 3.12
C VAL A 246 -19.98 -17.07 3.87
N GLY A 247 -21.14 -17.09 3.19
CA GLY A 247 -22.41 -17.60 3.74
C GLY A 247 -23.20 -16.59 4.60
N ARG A 248 -22.65 -15.41 4.88
CA ARG A 248 -23.38 -14.33 5.55
C ARG A 248 -24.25 -13.55 4.58
N LYS A 249 -25.54 -13.38 4.89
CA LYS A 249 -26.49 -12.64 4.04
C LYS A 249 -26.32 -11.11 4.12
N ASP A 250 -25.67 -10.62 5.17
CA ASP A 250 -25.45 -9.21 5.47
C ASP A 250 -24.04 -8.72 5.14
N ALA A 251 -23.23 -9.55 4.47
CA ALA A 251 -21.85 -9.23 4.13
C ALA A 251 -21.50 -9.67 2.69
N LEU A 252 -20.61 -8.92 2.06
CA LEU A 252 -19.99 -9.27 0.79
C LEU A 252 -18.89 -10.31 1.05
N PRO A 253 -18.91 -11.45 0.35
CA PRO A 253 -18.04 -12.59 0.66
C PRO A 253 -16.57 -12.37 0.27
N GLU A 254 -16.26 -11.35 -0.53
CA GLU A 254 -14.89 -10.98 -0.93
C GLU A 254 -14.10 -10.33 0.21
N ILE A 255 -14.79 -9.80 1.22
CA ILE A 255 -14.17 -9.04 2.31
C ILE A 255 -13.25 -9.94 3.13
N PHE A 256 -11.99 -9.52 3.30
CA PHE A 256 -11.03 -10.15 4.20
C PHE A 256 -10.95 -9.40 5.53
N THR A 257 -10.80 -8.06 5.49
CA THR A 257 -10.83 -7.16 6.66
C THR A 257 -11.59 -5.88 6.32
N TYR A 258 -11.99 -5.11 7.35
CA TYR A 258 -12.78 -3.89 7.18
C TYR A 258 -12.40 -2.81 8.18
N GLY A 259 -12.94 -1.60 8.01
CA GLY A 259 -12.63 -0.47 8.87
C GLY A 259 -11.29 0.19 8.52
N HIS A 260 -10.94 0.21 7.23
CA HIS A 260 -9.76 0.90 6.68
C HIS A 260 -10.14 2.25 6.08
N ARG A 261 -9.18 3.20 6.07
CA ARG A 261 -9.36 4.46 5.38
C ARG A 261 -8.85 4.42 3.96
N ASN A 262 -7.57 4.32 3.76
CA ASN A 262 -6.95 4.33 2.44
C ASN A 262 -5.65 3.52 2.42
N ALA A 263 -5.82 2.22 2.37
CA ALA A 263 -4.76 1.24 2.34
C ALA A 263 -4.01 1.28 1.00
N TYR A 264 -2.71 1.59 1.02
CA TYR A 264 -1.87 1.69 -0.17
C TYR A 264 -0.72 0.70 -0.22
N GLY A 265 -0.37 0.06 0.88
CA GLY A 265 0.71 -0.92 0.92
C GLY A 265 0.29 -2.23 1.53
N LEU A 266 0.74 -3.34 0.92
CA LEU A 266 0.56 -4.71 1.44
C LEU A 266 1.87 -5.47 1.34
N ALA A 267 2.21 -6.24 2.37
CA ALA A 267 3.34 -7.17 2.32
C ALA A 267 3.13 -8.36 3.25
N PHE A 268 3.59 -9.54 2.84
CA PHE A 268 3.67 -10.68 3.74
C PHE A 268 4.99 -10.68 4.52
N HIS A 269 4.91 -10.86 5.83
CA HIS A 269 6.09 -11.07 6.65
C HIS A 269 6.78 -12.37 6.23
N PRO A 270 8.08 -12.35 5.88
CA PRO A 270 8.74 -13.48 5.23
C PRO A 270 8.84 -14.75 6.09
N GLN A 271 8.88 -14.61 7.41
CA GLN A 271 9.03 -15.72 8.35
C GLN A 271 7.69 -16.21 8.90
N THR A 272 6.78 -15.30 9.29
CA THR A 272 5.51 -15.65 9.92
C THR A 272 4.38 -15.87 8.93
N GLY A 273 4.49 -15.32 7.71
CA GLY A 273 3.42 -15.32 6.73
C GLY A 273 2.27 -14.35 7.06
N ALA A 274 2.37 -13.56 8.13
CA ALA A 274 1.37 -12.57 8.48
C ALA A 274 1.28 -11.49 7.39
N LEU A 275 0.07 -11.11 7.02
CA LEU A 275 -0.18 -10.03 6.08
C LEU A 275 -0.13 -8.69 6.82
N TRP A 276 0.68 -7.78 6.30
CA TRP A 276 0.82 -6.42 6.81
C TRP A 276 0.25 -5.43 5.81
N GLU A 277 -0.24 -4.34 6.32
CA GLU A 277 -0.86 -3.27 5.54
C GLU A 277 -0.42 -1.91 6.08
N CYS A 278 -0.30 -0.90 5.20
CA CYS A 278 -0.18 0.50 5.63
C CYS A 278 -1.22 1.38 4.96
N GLU A 279 -1.76 2.34 5.74
CA GLU A 279 -2.80 3.23 5.28
C GLU A 279 -2.60 4.69 5.70
N PHE A 280 -3.21 5.60 4.94
CA PHE A 280 -3.23 7.01 5.23
C PHE A 280 -4.31 7.35 6.25
N GLY A 281 -3.93 8.00 7.33
CA GLY A 281 -4.84 8.79 8.14
C GLY A 281 -5.21 10.12 7.45
N PRO A 282 -6.11 10.93 8.04
CA PRO A 282 -6.42 12.25 7.48
C PRO A 282 -5.27 13.26 7.72
N MET A 283 -5.18 13.87 8.88
CA MET A 283 -4.06 14.71 9.31
C MET A 283 -3.34 14.01 10.46
N GLY A 284 -2.23 13.30 10.17
CA GLY A 284 -1.62 12.36 11.10
C GLY A 284 -2.42 11.08 11.24
N GLY A 285 -1.94 10.15 12.08
CA GLY A 285 -2.59 8.88 12.32
C GLY A 285 -2.57 7.95 11.12
N ASP A 286 -1.53 8.01 10.27
CA ASP A 286 -1.24 6.95 9.33
C ASP A 286 -0.91 5.68 10.11
N GLU A 287 -1.27 4.52 9.59
CA GLU A 287 -1.19 3.28 10.35
C GLU A 287 -0.39 2.20 9.62
N LEU A 288 0.21 1.33 10.40
CA LEU A 288 0.78 0.07 9.98
C LEU A 288 0.05 -1.05 10.72
N ASN A 289 -0.64 -1.89 10.02
CA ASN A 289 -1.54 -2.89 10.55
C ASN A 289 -1.04 -4.32 10.27
N VAL A 290 -1.29 -5.26 11.19
CA VAL A 290 -1.17 -6.70 10.95
C VAL A 290 -2.57 -7.25 10.70
N LEU A 291 -2.83 -7.74 9.48
CA LEU A 291 -4.17 -8.11 9.08
C LEU A 291 -4.55 -9.53 9.52
N VAL A 292 -5.70 -9.63 10.18
CA VAL A 292 -6.32 -10.90 10.61
C VAL A 292 -7.71 -11.01 9.98
N ALA A 293 -8.01 -12.13 9.35
CA ALA A 293 -9.26 -12.38 8.67
C ALA A 293 -10.49 -12.04 9.54
N GLY A 294 -11.44 -11.29 8.97
CA GLY A 294 -12.70 -10.93 9.61
C GLY A 294 -12.61 -9.78 10.63
N ARG A 295 -11.44 -9.20 10.87
CA ARG A 295 -11.25 -8.18 11.90
C ARG A 295 -11.53 -6.76 11.39
N ASN A 296 -11.86 -5.87 12.35
CA ASN A 296 -12.20 -4.47 12.16
C ASN A 296 -11.05 -3.57 12.62
N TYR A 297 -10.53 -2.72 11.71
CA TYR A 297 -9.39 -1.82 11.95
C TYR A 297 -9.81 -0.40 12.36
N GLY A 298 -11.08 -0.19 12.61
CA GLY A 298 -11.60 0.92 13.41
C GLY A 298 -12.01 2.18 12.65
N TRP A 299 -11.50 2.45 11.44
CA TRP A 299 -11.89 3.64 10.70
C TRP A 299 -13.38 3.65 10.35
N PRO A 300 -14.13 4.76 10.54
CA PRO A 300 -13.74 6.04 11.18
C PRO A 300 -14.13 6.11 12.66
N LEU A 301 -14.44 4.99 13.31
CA LEU A 301 -14.89 4.96 14.71
C LEU A 301 -13.81 5.40 15.70
N VAL A 302 -12.55 5.12 15.35
CA VAL A 302 -11.34 5.53 16.06
C VAL A 302 -10.29 5.96 15.04
N SER A 303 -9.44 6.93 15.41
CA SER A 303 -8.27 7.32 14.62
C SER A 303 -7.32 8.13 15.50
N ALA A 304 -6.01 7.93 15.33
CA ALA A 304 -4.99 8.77 15.95
C ALA A 304 -4.80 10.12 15.22
N GLY A 305 -5.46 10.32 14.07
CA GLY A 305 -5.38 11.54 13.27
C GLY A 305 -6.51 12.53 13.57
N ARG A 306 -6.42 13.67 12.88
CA ARG A 306 -7.45 14.73 12.93
C ARG A 306 -8.09 14.91 11.56
N ASN A 307 -9.30 15.41 11.55
CA ASN A 307 -9.95 15.90 10.34
C ASN A 307 -9.20 17.11 9.77
N TYR A 308 -9.36 17.38 8.48
CA TYR A 308 -8.75 18.58 7.86
C TYR A 308 -9.31 19.90 8.40
N SER A 309 -10.46 19.87 9.08
CA SER A 309 -11.01 20.98 9.88
C SER A 309 -10.24 21.22 11.20
N GLY A 310 -9.29 20.35 11.57
CA GLY A 310 -8.58 20.37 12.85
C GLY A 310 -9.30 19.64 14.00
N LYS A 311 -10.58 19.27 13.82
CA LYS A 311 -11.35 18.50 14.81
C LYS A 311 -10.85 17.05 14.89
N LEU A 312 -11.05 16.40 16.02
CA LEU A 312 -10.80 14.96 16.13
C LEU A 312 -11.70 14.19 15.14
N VAL A 313 -11.22 13.09 14.60
CA VAL A 313 -12.03 12.17 13.79
C VAL A 313 -13.10 11.52 14.65
N SER A 314 -12.74 11.16 15.88
CA SER A 314 -13.61 10.56 16.88
C SER A 314 -13.33 11.21 18.24
N GLU A 315 -14.38 11.42 19.04
CA GLU A 315 -14.26 11.84 20.45
C GLU A 315 -13.83 10.68 21.35
N GLU A 316 -13.99 9.45 20.89
CA GLU A 316 -13.54 8.24 21.55
C GLU A 316 -12.01 8.16 21.56
N PRO A 317 -11.42 7.42 22.51
CA PRO A 317 -10.00 7.11 22.47
C PRO A 317 -9.67 6.42 21.14
N TRP A 318 -8.44 6.61 20.67
CA TRP A 318 -7.96 6.05 19.39
C TRP A 318 -8.01 4.51 19.30
N TRP A 319 -8.44 3.84 20.37
CA TRP A 319 -8.70 2.41 20.43
C TRP A 319 -9.87 2.10 21.37
N ARG A 320 -10.65 1.06 21.05
CA ARG A 320 -11.68 0.48 21.94
C ARG A 320 -11.82 -1.03 21.71
N PRO A 321 -12.39 -1.80 22.68
CA PRO A 321 -12.61 -3.23 22.55
C PRO A 321 -13.36 -3.61 21.29
N GLY A 322 -12.90 -4.70 20.62
CA GLY A 322 -13.49 -5.20 19.38
C GLY A 322 -12.89 -4.60 18.10
N LEU A 323 -11.97 -3.64 18.23
CA LEU A 323 -11.20 -3.09 17.11
C LEU A 323 -9.74 -3.52 17.24
N GLU A 324 -9.10 -3.76 16.10
CA GLU A 324 -7.67 -4.07 16.04
C GLU A 324 -6.85 -2.78 16.18
N MET A 325 -5.78 -2.86 16.99
CA MET A 325 -4.84 -1.76 17.12
C MET A 325 -3.78 -1.83 16.04
N PRO A 326 -3.34 -0.69 15.49
CA PRO A 326 -2.19 -0.67 14.60
C PRO A 326 -0.92 -1.14 15.33
N ALA A 327 -0.07 -1.88 14.61
CA ALA A 327 1.27 -2.23 15.09
C ALA A 327 2.17 -1.00 15.22
N TYR A 328 1.89 0.05 14.46
CA TYR A 328 2.56 1.35 14.53
C TYR A 328 1.66 2.45 13.94
N ALA A 329 1.74 3.64 14.50
CA ALA A 329 1.05 4.83 13.98
C ALA A 329 2.02 6.00 13.82
N TRP A 330 1.90 6.72 12.70
CA TRP A 330 2.70 7.92 12.44
C TRP A 330 1.93 9.18 12.79
N ASN A 331 2.55 10.02 13.61
CA ASN A 331 2.08 11.37 13.85
C ASN A 331 3.31 12.29 14.07
N PRO A 332 3.61 13.21 13.13
CA PRO A 332 2.83 13.59 11.96
C PRO A 332 2.76 12.52 10.86
N SER A 333 1.84 12.72 9.89
CA SER A 333 1.65 11.85 8.73
C SER A 333 2.91 11.74 7.88
N VAL A 334 3.20 10.53 7.42
CA VAL A 334 4.26 10.23 6.44
C VAL A 334 3.69 9.95 5.04
N ASN A 335 2.38 9.73 4.92
CA ASN A 335 1.67 9.25 3.75
C ASN A 335 2.32 7.97 3.19
N PRO A 336 2.18 6.82 3.88
CA PRO A 336 2.86 5.57 3.52
C PRO A 336 2.22 4.94 2.28
N THR A 337 2.96 4.87 1.19
CA THR A 337 2.42 4.43 -0.12
C THR A 337 2.65 2.97 -0.43
N ASN A 338 3.67 2.37 0.14
CA ASN A 338 3.90 0.93 0.08
C ASN A 338 4.81 0.47 1.20
N ILE A 339 4.78 -0.83 1.48
CA ILE A 339 5.64 -1.51 2.44
C ILE A 339 6.32 -2.72 1.80
N LEU A 340 7.52 -3.04 2.30
CA LEU A 340 8.34 -4.14 1.82
C LEU A 340 9.15 -4.74 2.95
N PHE A 341 9.02 -6.03 3.22
CA PHE A 341 9.99 -6.77 4.03
C PHE A 341 11.21 -7.13 3.20
N TYR A 342 12.36 -6.62 3.58
CA TYR A 342 13.61 -6.89 2.87
C TYR A 342 14.10 -8.30 3.14
N THR A 343 14.27 -9.09 2.09
CA THR A 343 14.72 -10.49 2.15
C THR A 343 16.09 -10.71 1.52
N GLY A 344 16.61 -9.68 0.82
CA GLY A 344 17.89 -9.72 0.12
C GLY A 344 19.11 -9.76 1.07
N THR A 345 20.27 -9.90 0.46
CA THR A 345 21.57 -9.91 1.13
C THR A 345 22.49 -8.77 0.75
N ALA A 346 22.10 -7.97 -0.26
CA ALA A 346 22.93 -6.88 -0.76
C ALA A 346 23.22 -5.82 0.31
N PHE A 347 22.25 -5.53 1.18
CA PHE A 347 22.44 -4.57 2.27
C PHE A 347 22.67 -5.32 3.59
N ALA A 348 23.90 -5.29 4.10
CA ALA A 348 24.25 -5.93 5.36
C ALA A 348 23.38 -5.41 6.53
N GLY A 349 22.77 -6.33 7.29
CA GLY A 349 21.95 -5.99 8.47
C GLY A 349 20.56 -5.41 8.16
N TRP A 350 20.10 -5.43 6.90
CA TRP A 350 18.74 -4.98 6.54
C TRP A 350 17.73 -6.13 6.44
N ARG A 351 18.19 -7.36 6.39
CA ARG A 351 17.31 -8.53 6.27
C ARG A 351 16.27 -8.55 7.39
N ASN A 352 15.02 -8.82 7.00
CA ASN A 352 13.82 -8.80 7.86
C ASN A 352 13.40 -7.40 8.37
N SER A 353 14.06 -6.32 7.97
CA SER A 353 13.54 -4.98 8.21
C SER A 353 12.33 -4.72 7.31
N LEU A 354 11.38 -3.94 7.80
CA LEU A 354 10.27 -3.41 7.01
C LEU A 354 10.66 -2.03 6.47
N PHE A 355 10.53 -1.86 5.16
CA PHE A 355 10.70 -0.57 4.49
C PHE A 355 9.33 0.02 4.17
N VAL A 356 9.22 1.34 4.30
CA VAL A 356 8.03 2.12 4.01
C VAL A 356 8.39 3.26 3.08
N SER A 357 7.70 3.39 1.96
CA SER A 357 7.83 4.56 1.08
C SER A 357 6.89 5.67 1.54
N GLY A 358 7.45 6.85 1.83
CA GLY A 358 6.71 8.00 2.33
C GLY A 358 6.56 9.09 1.27
N LEU A 359 5.33 9.35 0.84
CA LEU A 359 5.02 10.39 -0.13
C LEU A 359 5.08 11.79 0.50
N GLY A 360 4.47 11.95 1.68
CA GLY A 360 4.43 13.20 2.43
C GLY A 360 5.73 13.51 3.13
N SER A 361 6.32 12.52 3.80
CA SER A 361 7.60 12.66 4.49
C SER A 361 8.80 12.78 3.55
N LYS A 362 8.64 12.48 2.26
CA LYS A 362 9.69 12.53 1.23
C LYS A 362 10.93 11.71 1.58
N GLN A 363 10.72 10.53 2.17
CA GLN A 363 11.79 9.62 2.57
C GLN A 363 11.33 8.17 2.49
N LEU A 364 12.28 7.25 2.41
CA LEU A 364 12.03 5.89 2.82
C LEU A 364 12.26 5.79 4.33
N GLN A 365 11.49 4.96 5.00
CA GLN A 365 11.72 4.60 6.39
C GLN A 365 12.06 3.12 6.49
N ARG A 366 13.06 2.78 7.31
CA ARG A 366 13.36 1.42 7.68
C ARG A 366 12.98 1.18 9.14
N LEU A 367 12.07 0.25 9.34
CA LEU A 367 11.56 -0.15 10.63
C LEU A 367 12.16 -1.51 11.02
N THR A 368 12.53 -1.63 12.28
CA THR A 368 12.94 -2.92 12.86
C THR A 368 11.72 -3.58 13.49
N ILE A 369 11.42 -4.81 13.08
CA ILE A 369 10.33 -5.61 13.64
C ILE A 369 10.93 -6.70 14.52
N ASN A 370 10.47 -6.80 15.76
CA ASN A 370 10.91 -7.87 16.67
C ASN A 370 10.17 -9.20 16.37
N ARG A 371 10.50 -10.25 17.13
CA ARG A 371 9.89 -11.58 16.92
C ARG A 371 8.40 -11.61 17.25
N GLU A 372 7.93 -10.72 18.10
CA GLU A 372 6.54 -10.56 18.51
C GLU A 372 5.72 -9.75 17.48
N GLY A 373 6.35 -9.26 16.40
CA GLY A 373 5.70 -8.45 15.37
C GLY A 373 5.51 -6.97 15.75
N LEU A 374 6.26 -6.49 16.74
CA LEU A 374 6.20 -5.09 17.18
C LEU A 374 7.31 -4.28 16.51
N VAL A 375 7.01 -3.04 16.17
CA VAL A 375 8.03 -2.05 15.76
C VAL A 375 8.84 -1.67 16.97
N VAL A 376 10.16 -1.84 16.87
CA VAL A 376 11.09 -1.52 17.98
C VAL A 376 12.05 -0.40 17.56
N GLY A 377 12.26 0.51 18.47
CA GLY A 377 13.11 1.68 18.25
C GLY A 377 12.48 2.73 17.33
N ARG A 378 13.28 3.73 16.98
CA ARG A 378 12.87 4.79 16.06
C ARG A 378 13.09 4.32 14.60
N PRO A 379 12.13 4.57 13.68
CA PRO A 379 12.35 4.37 12.26
C PRO A 379 13.60 5.13 11.75
N GLU A 380 14.45 4.45 10.98
CA GLU A 380 15.60 5.08 10.31
C GLU A 380 15.11 5.80 9.05
N SER A 381 15.43 7.10 8.93
CA SER A 381 15.17 7.88 7.73
C SER A 381 16.23 7.60 6.67
N LEU A 382 15.80 7.34 5.44
CA LEU A 382 16.66 7.10 4.29
C LEU A 382 16.26 8.00 3.13
N LEU A 383 17.24 8.57 2.44
CA LEU A 383 17.06 9.37 1.22
C LEU A 383 16.22 10.65 1.40
N GLY A 384 15.99 11.11 2.62
CA GLY A 384 15.22 12.33 2.90
C GLY A 384 15.87 13.59 2.32
N GLU A 385 17.19 13.61 2.23
CA GLU A 385 17.98 14.69 1.63
C GLU A 385 17.72 14.92 0.14
N LEU A 386 17.17 13.90 -0.56
CA LEU A 386 16.75 14.04 -1.95
C LEU A 386 15.49 14.89 -2.10
N GLY A 387 14.69 15.03 -1.03
CA GLY A 387 13.44 15.78 -1.04
C GLY A 387 12.37 15.23 -1.98
N LEU A 388 12.50 13.98 -2.45
CA LEU A 388 11.63 13.33 -3.43
C LEU A 388 10.43 12.68 -2.75
N ARG A 389 9.29 12.68 -3.43
CA ARG A 389 8.07 11.99 -3.00
C ARG A 389 8.15 10.53 -3.44
N PHE A 390 8.31 9.59 -2.50
CA PHE A 390 8.45 8.17 -2.80
C PHE A 390 7.08 7.49 -2.92
N ARG A 391 6.79 6.92 -4.10
CA ARG A 391 5.46 6.40 -4.45
C ARG A 391 5.34 4.90 -4.36
N ASP A 392 6.34 4.15 -4.77
CA ASP A 392 6.33 2.68 -4.72
C ASP A 392 7.72 2.15 -4.44
N LEU A 393 7.79 0.94 -3.91
CA LEU A 393 9.02 0.30 -3.48
C LEU A 393 8.96 -1.19 -3.76
N ARG A 394 9.97 -1.73 -4.45
CA ARG A 394 10.14 -3.16 -4.70
C ARG A 394 11.58 -3.58 -4.44
N GLN A 395 11.78 -4.87 -4.19
CA GLN A 395 13.10 -5.49 -4.13
C GLN A 395 13.36 -6.25 -5.43
N GLY A 396 14.50 -6.00 -6.06
CA GLY A 396 14.98 -6.78 -7.20
C GLY A 396 15.57 -8.13 -6.77
N PRO A 397 15.71 -9.06 -7.72
CA PRO A 397 16.29 -10.38 -7.46
C PRO A 397 17.74 -10.31 -6.96
N GLU A 398 18.50 -9.29 -7.34
CA GLU A 398 19.85 -9.00 -6.91
C GLU A 398 19.92 -8.40 -5.50
N GLY A 399 18.78 -8.08 -4.89
CA GLY A 399 18.66 -7.48 -3.57
C GLY A 399 18.73 -5.97 -3.53
N ALA A 400 18.82 -5.27 -4.67
CA ALA A 400 18.67 -3.82 -4.73
C ALA A 400 17.20 -3.42 -4.47
N LEU A 401 16.99 -2.17 -4.03
CA LEU A 401 15.67 -1.60 -3.92
C LEU A 401 15.36 -0.76 -5.16
N TYR A 402 14.16 -0.95 -5.72
CA TYR A 402 13.62 -0.15 -6.80
C TYR A 402 12.54 0.77 -6.26
N VAL A 403 12.59 2.03 -6.60
CA VAL A 403 11.74 3.06 -6.02
C VAL A 403 11.18 3.96 -7.11
N LEU A 404 9.85 4.12 -7.13
CA LEU A 404 9.20 5.15 -7.93
C LEU A 404 9.12 6.45 -7.12
N THR A 405 9.40 7.55 -7.81
CA THR A 405 9.14 8.88 -7.27
C THR A 405 8.02 9.54 -8.06
N GLU A 406 7.17 10.27 -7.36
CA GLU A 406 6.10 11.07 -7.95
C GLU A 406 6.45 12.54 -7.81
N GLY A 407 6.24 13.32 -8.86
CA GLY A 407 6.39 14.74 -8.82
C GLY A 407 5.29 15.49 -8.07
N ARG A 408 5.02 16.70 -8.45
CA ARG A 408 3.99 17.53 -7.83
C ARG A 408 2.60 16.97 -8.12
N PRO A 409 1.63 17.10 -7.21
CA PRO A 409 0.26 16.63 -7.45
C PRO A 409 -0.54 17.53 -8.42
N SER A 410 0.06 18.53 -9.05
CA SER A 410 -0.61 19.53 -9.87
C SER A 410 -0.48 19.21 -11.36
N GLY A 411 -1.60 18.87 -11.99
CA GLY A 411 -1.72 18.67 -13.42
C GLY A 411 -1.67 17.21 -13.88
N ASN A 412 -2.31 16.91 -15.00
CA ASN A 412 -2.34 15.56 -15.57
C ASN A 412 -1.09 15.25 -16.42
N ASP A 413 -0.25 16.24 -16.69
CA ASP A 413 0.86 16.15 -17.64
C ASP A 413 2.25 16.33 -17.02
N ASP A 414 2.35 16.40 -15.68
CA ASP A 414 3.63 16.49 -15.00
C ASP A 414 4.44 15.19 -15.22
N ILE A 415 5.59 15.33 -15.86
CA ILE A 415 6.50 14.24 -16.23
C ILE A 415 7.77 14.21 -15.37
N ASP A 416 7.65 14.56 -14.11
CA ASP A 416 8.77 14.65 -13.15
C ASP A 416 8.94 13.40 -12.29
N GLY A 417 8.16 12.35 -12.53
CA GLY A 417 8.32 11.05 -11.91
C GLY A 417 9.54 10.28 -12.46
N SER A 418 10.13 9.44 -11.62
CA SER A 418 11.31 8.66 -11.95
C SER A 418 11.29 7.27 -11.33
N LEU A 419 12.04 6.36 -11.95
CA LEU A 419 12.42 5.08 -11.40
C LEU A 419 13.89 5.12 -10.98
N LEU A 420 14.14 4.87 -9.71
CA LEU A 420 15.47 4.83 -9.11
C LEU A 420 15.81 3.41 -8.66
N ARG A 421 17.08 3.00 -8.78
CA ARG A 421 17.60 1.81 -8.13
C ARG A 421 18.55 2.22 -7.01
N ILE A 422 18.35 1.65 -5.85
CA ILE A 422 19.16 1.89 -4.65
C ILE A 422 19.96 0.62 -4.38
N GLU A 423 21.27 0.78 -4.30
CA GLU A 423 22.22 -0.32 -4.09
C GLU A 423 23.30 0.09 -3.08
N PRO A 424 24.03 -0.85 -2.46
CA PRO A 424 25.19 -0.50 -1.65
C PRO A 424 26.20 0.26 -2.48
N ALA A 425 26.71 1.37 -1.96
CA ALA A 425 27.83 2.04 -2.62
C ALA A 425 29.15 1.30 -2.33
N PRO A 426 30.11 1.31 -3.29
CA PRO A 426 31.46 0.83 -3.04
C PRO A 426 32.08 1.50 -1.79
N GLU A 427 32.94 0.79 -1.11
CA GLU A 427 33.75 1.41 -0.05
C GLU A 427 34.55 2.59 -0.66
N ALA A 428 34.70 3.67 0.11
CA ALA A 428 35.55 4.75 -0.32
C ALA A 428 36.97 4.21 -0.46
N SER A 429 37.58 4.38 -1.64
CA SER A 429 39.01 4.13 -1.81
C SER A 429 39.76 4.92 -0.74
N LYS A 430 40.53 4.22 0.08
CA LYS A 430 41.40 4.85 1.10
C LYS A 430 42.46 5.70 0.44
#